data_2cac20d8026c70c270bc5f307101c532
#
_entry.id   2cac20d8026c70c270bc5f307101c532
#
_cell.length_a   1.000
_cell.length_b   1.000
_cell.length_c   1.000
_cell.angle_alpha   90.00
_cell.angle_beta   90.00
_cell.angle_gamma   90.00
#
_symmetry.space_group_name_H-M   'P 1'
#
loop_
_entity.id
_entity.type
_entity.pdbx_description
1 polymer ?
#
loop_
_entity_poly.entity_id
_entity_poly.type
_entity_poly.pdbx_seq_one_letter_code
_entity_poly.pdbx_strand_id
1 'polypeptide(L)' 'MLHTTFALLKEAGACTEGYKKLAKHLGVRKYGANTPIPLTEVLVSNDLADALWCFGAVLPEEAADRDRIARLL' A
#
# COMPACT_ATOMS: atom_id res chain seq x y z
N MET A 1 -3.98 -11.42 -3.94
CA MET A 1 -3.77 -10.42 -2.87
C MET A 1 -3.37 -9.09 -3.48
N LEU A 2 -3.85 -7.98 -2.91
CA LEU A 2 -3.51 -6.65 -3.39
C LEU A 2 -2.15 -6.19 -2.87
N HIS A 3 -1.42 -5.49 -3.70
CA HIS A 3 -0.10 -4.96 -3.39
C HIS A 3 0.00 -3.49 -3.80
N THR A 4 0.83 -2.74 -3.08
CA THR A 4 1.25 -1.41 -3.49
C THR A 4 2.78 -1.38 -3.59
N THR A 5 3.35 -0.23 -3.90
CA THR A 5 4.80 -0.02 -3.85
C THR A 5 5.06 1.36 -3.26
N PHE A 6 6.28 1.60 -2.77
CA PHE A 6 6.62 2.93 -2.27
C PHE A 6 6.50 3.99 -3.37
N ALA A 7 6.84 3.64 -4.62
CA ALA A 7 6.68 4.57 -5.75
C ALA A 7 5.22 4.94 -5.97
N LEU A 8 4.31 3.96 -5.93
CA LEU A 8 2.87 4.20 -6.10
C LEU A 8 2.29 5.03 -4.95
N LEU A 9 2.72 4.75 -3.72
CA LEU A 9 2.29 5.52 -2.56
C LEU A 9 2.70 6.98 -2.67
N LYS A 10 3.94 7.22 -3.07
CA LYS A 10 4.45 8.58 -3.25
C LYS A 10 3.71 9.31 -4.36
N GLU A 11 3.50 8.64 -5.49
CA GLU A 11 2.76 9.22 -6.63
C GLU A 11 1.32 9.54 -6.27
N ALA A 12 0.68 8.71 -5.47
CA ALA A 12 -0.70 8.91 -5.02
C ALA A 12 -0.84 9.95 -3.92
N GLY A 13 0.26 10.50 -3.41
CA GLY A 13 0.22 11.53 -2.39
C GLY A 13 0.02 11.03 -0.97
N ALA A 14 0.59 9.86 -0.64
CA ALA A 14 0.50 9.30 0.72
C ALA A 14 1.01 10.31 1.74
N CYS A 15 0.35 10.38 2.90
CA CYS A 15 0.78 11.30 3.94
C CYS A 15 2.17 10.90 4.46
N THR A 16 2.99 11.92 4.76
CA THR A 16 4.38 11.71 5.14
C THR A 16 4.52 10.80 6.36
N GLU A 17 3.67 10.96 7.35
CA GLU A 17 3.74 10.15 8.57
C GLU A 17 3.42 8.68 8.32
N GLY A 18 2.35 8.41 7.58
CA GLY A 18 1.97 7.03 7.22
C GLY A 18 3.04 6.37 6.38
N TYR A 19 3.59 7.09 5.42
CA TYR A 19 4.67 6.61 4.57
C TYR A 19 5.93 6.26 5.38
N LYS A 20 6.35 7.15 6.27
CA LYS A 20 7.52 6.93 7.12
C LYS A 20 7.31 5.74 8.06
N LYS A 21 6.12 5.61 8.62
CA LYS A 21 5.80 4.51 9.52
C LYS A 21 5.91 3.17 8.81
N LEU A 22 5.35 3.07 7.61
CA LEU A 22 5.45 1.86 6.80
C LEU A 22 6.89 1.56 6.39
N ALA A 23 7.63 2.59 5.95
CA ALA A 23 9.01 2.44 5.55
C ALA A 23 9.89 1.95 6.70
N LYS A 24 9.64 2.44 7.91
CA LYS A 24 10.35 2.00 9.10
C LYS A 24 10.03 0.54 9.45
N HIS A 25 8.78 0.16 9.32
CA HIS A 25 8.33 -1.21 9.61
C HIS A 25 8.95 -2.23 8.65
N LEU A 26 8.94 -1.92 7.35
CA LEU A 26 9.43 -2.83 6.33
C LEU A 26 10.94 -2.78 6.11
N GLY A 27 11.56 -1.64 6.42
CA GLY A 27 12.97 -1.41 6.12
C GLY A 27 13.16 -1.03 4.65
N VAL A 28 13.43 0.25 4.38
CA VAL A 28 13.57 0.80 3.02
C VAL A 28 14.69 0.12 2.23
N ARG A 29 15.73 -0.37 2.91
CA ARG A 29 16.82 -1.08 2.25
C ARG A 29 16.40 -2.45 1.71
N LYS A 30 15.41 -3.06 2.37
CA LYS A 30 14.91 -4.39 2.00
C LYS A 30 13.85 -4.31 0.91
N TYR A 31 13.07 -3.22 0.91
CA TYR A 31 12.02 -2.97 -0.07
C TYR A 31 12.43 -1.79 -0.96
N GLY A 32 12.75 -2.07 -2.22
CA GLY A 32 13.00 -1.01 -3.19
C GLY A 32 11.71 -0.26 -3.54
N ALA A 33 11.85 0.84 -4.30
CA ALA A 33 10.73 1.68 -4.67
C ALA A 33 9.62 0.94 -5.42
N ASN A 34 9.97 -0.11 -6.16
CA ASN A 34 9.02 -0.87 -6.99
C ASN A 34 8.79 -2.29 -6.50
N THR A 35 9.24 -2.63 -5.29
CA THR A 35 9.01 -3.96 -4.73
C THR A 35 7.57 -4.06 -4.22
N PRO A 36 6.78 -5.07 -4.65
CA PRO A 36 5.40 -5.20 -4.20
C PRO A 36 5.28 -5.36 -2.69
N ILE A 37 4.39 -4.59 -2.09
CA ILE A 37 4.10 -4.62 -0.65
C ILE A 37 2.66 -5.09 -0.48
N PRO A 38 2.41 -6.27 0.15
CA PRO A 38 1.05 -6.70 0.42
C PRO A 38 0.32 -5.69 1.30
N LEU A 39 -0.95 -5.41 1.01
CA LEU A 39 -1.72 -4.46 1.83
C LEU A 39 -1.89 -4.95 3.26
N THR A 40 -1.75 -6.25 3.51
CA THR A 40 -1.74 -6.79 4.87
C THR A 40 -0.59 -6.24 5.71
N GLU A 41 0.55 -5.94 5.09
CA GLU A 41 1.68 -5.31 5.78
C GLU A 41 1.33 -3.89 6.20
N VAL A 42 0.59 -3.15 5.38
CA VAL A 42 0.12 -1.80 5.73
C VAL A 42 -0.84 -1.88 6.92
N LEU A 43 -1.72 -2.88 6.93
CA LEU A 43 -2.65 -3.08 8.04
C LEU A 43 -1.91 -3.35 9.35
N VAL A 44 -0.90 -4.20 9.32
CA VAL A 44 -0.10 -4.55 10.51
C VAL A 44 0.73 -3.35 10.98
N SER A 45 1.37 -2.65 10.04
CA SER A 45 2.27 -1.53 10.35
C SER A 45 1.51 -0.28 10.82
N ASN A 46 0.46 0.06 10.11
CA ASN A 46 -0.27 1.31 10.31
C ASN A 46 -1.63 1.04 10.96
N ASP A 47 -2.68 0.97 10.13
CA ASP A 47 -4.03 0.64 10.60
C ASP A 47 -4.94 0.31 9.42
N LEU A 48 -6.20 0.00 9.71
CA LEU A 48 -7.20 -0.32 8.70
C LEU A 48 -7.48 0.86 7.77
N ALA A 49 -7.52 2.09 8.32
CA ALA A 49 -7.78 3.28 7.51
C ALA A 49 -6.70 3.47 6.44
N ASP A 50 -5.42 3.33 6.82
CA ASP A 50 -4.31 3.45 5.89
C ASP A 50 -4.31 2.31 4.86
N ALA A 51 -4.65 1.10 5.28
CA ALA A 51 -4.76 -0.04 4.35
C ALA A 51 -5.87 0.18 3.32
N LEU A 52 -7.02 0.69 3.74
CA LEU A 52 -8.13 1.03 2.84
C LEU A 52 -7.76 2.18 1.90
N TRP A 53 -7.03 3.17 2.40
CA TRP A 53 -6.54 4.26 1.56
C TRP A 53 -5.66 3.72 0.43
N CYS A 54 -4.85 2.70 0.70
CA CYS A 54 -3.96 2.09 -0.29
C CYS A 54 -4.71 1.40 -1.44
N PHE A 55 -6.02 1.19 -1.34
CA PHE A 55 -6.81 0.67 -2.46
C PHE A 55 -6.68 1.57 -3.70
N GLY A 56 -6.44 2.87 -3.52
CA GLY A 56 -6.20 3.79 -4.61
C GLY A 56 -4.79 3.74 -5.18
N ALA A 57 -3.89 2.97 -4.59
CA ALA A 57 -2.47 2.91 -4.95
C ALA A 57 -1.99 1.47 -5.18
N VAL A 58 -2.88 0.56 -5.58
CA VAL A 58 -2.49 -0.82 -5.89
C VAL A 58 -1.80 -0.91 -7.25
N LEU A 59 -1.10 -2.02 -7.48
CA LEU A 59 -0.48 -2.28 -8.78
C LEU A 59 -1.53 -2.21 -9.90
N PRO A 60 -1.20 -1.62 -11.06
CA PRO A 60 -2.16 -1.49 -12.16
C PRO A 60 -2.80 -2.82 -12.58
N GLU A 61 -2.03 -3.91 -12.59
CA GLU A 61 -2.53 -5.23 -12.95
C GLU A 61 -3.51 -5.80 -11.93
N GLU A 62 -3.61 -5.20 -10.75
CA GLU A 62 -4.53 -5.63 -9.69
C GLU A 62 -5.77 -4.76 -9.58
N ALA A 63 -5.93 -3.77 -10.46
CA ALA A 63 -7.03 -2.82 -10.37
C ALA A 63 -8.41 -3.49 -10.43
N ALA A 64 -8.58 -4.51 -11.27
CA ALA A 64 -9.84 -5.24 -11.37
C ALA A 64 -10.15 -6.01 -10.09
N ASP A 65 -9.15 -6.62 -9.48
CA ASP A 65 -9.30 -7.34 -8.21
C ASP A 65 -9.64 -6.36 -7.08
N ARG A 66 -8.97 -5.20 -7.06
CA ARG A 66 -9.29 -4.15 -6.10
C ARG A 66 -10.75 -3.73 -6.19
N ASP A 67 -11.24 -3.48 -7.41
CA ASP A 67 -12.61 -3.04 -7.62
C ASP A 67 -13.61 -4.09 -7.15
N ARG A 68 -13.31 -5.37 -7.39
CA ARG A 68 -14.12 -6.48 -6.93
C ARG A 68 -14.19 -6.55 -5.41
N ILE A 69 -13.04 -6.41 -4.75
CA ILE A 69 -12.95 -6.46 -3.29
C ILE A 69 -13.67 -5.25 -2.69
N ALA A 70 -13.49 -4.06 -3.26
CA ALA A 70 -14.11 -2.83 -2.77
C ALA A 70 -15.64 -2.92 -2.78
N ARG A 71 -16.23 -3.66 -3.73
CA ARG A 71 -17.68 -3.85 -3.78
C ARG A 71 -18.23 -4.70 -2.64
N LEU A 72 -17.36 -5.49 -2.00
CA LEU A 72 -17.76 -6.34 -0.88
C LEU A 72 -17.70 -5.59 0.46
N LEU A 73 -17.06 -4.46 0.48
CA LEU A 73 -16.92 -3.63 1.67
C LEU A 73 -18.07 -2.64 1.79
#